data_0e3af826a2aa6f39847b3a6b1b69547c
#
_entry.id   0e3af826a2aa6f39847b3a6b1b69547c
#
_cell.length_a   1.000
_cell.length_b   1.000
_cell.length_c   1.000
_cell.angle_alpha   90.00
_cell.angle_beta   90.00
_cell.angle_gamma   90.00
#
_symmetry.space_group_name_H-M   'P 1'
#
loop_
_entity.id
_entity.type
_entity.pdbx_description
1 polymer ?
#
loop_
_entity_poly.entity_id
_entity_poly.type
_entity_poly.pdbx_seq_one_letter_code
_entity_poly.pdbx_strand_id
1 'polypeptide(L)'
;MLLLGLWCLPVQKAAFAASFQLAQNSSTVIYLNDKPITGLQSPFLSANMLFLPVGILEHLGFRVDLDSARRTVRVSRPGIFYVLHDGSRQIHWNEQGLLISHAPIWQQDTLFVPRSLLANLAVGFSYNKQNNEIRIKKELNTFRAVNLFPTDVYTRLVIELGAKPVYRVQENPQSVTVDFYGMEVEEPDQFIPEASDVLFKGLRIQQVGRGILRLQILKNYPAPHRLYWLEKPERLMIDLVKIFQEEKTSQVAPGVKYTRTYQGFGFGPVTYHSLVVEPESGLELEPELAHESRGFGKEPVSVMARRRQAVAAINAGYFNGQGVPLGMMIKDGEFISSPIYGRTLLGITRSRELFIDQADQTLAVEFPLQNRQRVRFNAVNLPRQNQQVVLYTPRYGERTGTRPDADAIELQVLSDGTVEEIGNANTLIPADGYVISAQGQGARWLKANAYQGMRALVFSQVLGRWEQVLHMVGGGPRLLKNAQPYVTSEQERFQADIAKGRAPRTALGLGRKGELILLVVDGRQAQSKGLTLWELAALIKEKGAIEALNFDGGGSSAMVIRNRVVNRPSDGHERPVASALLLVPRHSRG
;
A
#
# COMPACT_ATOMS: atom_id res chain seq x y z
N MET A 1 -28.70 -43.62 -34.57
CA MET A 1 -29.36 -43.68 -35.87
C MET A 1 -29.96 -42.30 -36.14
N LEU A 2 -29.29 -41.54 -36.98
CA LEU A 2 -29.71 -40.62 -38.02
C LEU A 2 -28.51 -39.68 -38.34
N LEU A 3 -27.89 -40.04 -39.43
CA LEU A 3 -26.90 -39.22 -40.16
C LEU A 3 -27.63 -38.05 -40.82
N LEU A 4 -27.08 -36.85 -40.74
CA LEU A 4 -27.37 -35.75 -41.65
C LEU A 4 -26.05 -35.21 -42.22
N GLY A 5 -25.89 -35.47 -43.51
CA GLY A 5 -24.74 -35.10 -44.28
C GLY A 5 -24.65 -33.58 -44.51
N LEU A 6 -23.45 -33.03 -44.37
CA LEU A 6 -23.09 -31.70 -44.84
C LEU A 6 -22.70 -31.80 -46.31
N TRP A 7 -23.46 -31.16 -47.14
CA TRP A 7 -23.11 -30.88 -48.54
C TRP A 7 -22.04 -29.80 -48.61
N CYS A 8 -20.86 -30.17 -49.10
CA CYS A 8 -19.87 -29.24 -49.57
C CYS A 8 -20.33 -28.64 -50.90
N LEU A 9 -20.66 -27.35 -50.92
CA LEU A 9 -20.79 -26.58 -52.15
C LEU A 9 -19.41 -26.02 -52.51
N PRO A 10 -18.99 -26.11 -53.79
CA PRO A 10 -17.75 -25.50 -54.21
C PRO A 10 -17.92 -23.98 -54.28
N VAL A 11 -17.07 -23.24 -53.55
CA VAL A 11 -16.93 -21.79 -53.68
C VAL A 11 -16.36 -21.52 -55.10
N GLN A 12 -17.20 -21.08 -56.01
CA GLN A 12 -16.79 -20.53 -57.29
C GLN A 12 -15.87 -19.33 -57.04
N LYS A 13 -14.61 -19.47 -57.46
CA LYS A 13 -13.70 -18.34 -57.65
C LYS A 13 -14.29 -17.42 -58.73
N ALA A 14 -15.03 -16.42 -58.33
CA ALA A 14 -15.37 -15.31 -59.20
C ALA A 14 -14.08 -14.50 -59.43
N ALA A 15 -13.46 -14.71 -60.58
CA ALA A 15 -12.39 -13.87 -61.09
C ALA A 15 -12.97 -12.48 -61.36
N PHE A 16 -12.80 -11.54 -60.45
CA PHE A 16 -13.02 -10.12 -60.75
C PHE A 16 -11.82 -9.63 -61.58
N ALA A 17 -11.87 -9.84 -62.87
CA ALA A 17 -11.09 -9.07 -63.86
C ALA A 17 -11.78 -7.71 -64.07
N ALA A 18 -11.64 -6.80 -63.07
CA ALA A 18 -11.96 -5.40 -63.31
C ALA A 18 -10.77 -4.77 -64.07
N SER A 19 -10.98 -4.45 -65.32
CA SER A 19 -10.05 -3.71 -66.15
C SER A 19 -9.80 -2.32 -65.52
N PHE A 20 -8.58 -2.09 -65.06
CA PHE A 20 -8.14 -0.80 -64.56
C PHE A 20 -7.51 -0.01 -65.70
N GLN A 21 -8.17 1.01 -66.25
CA GLN A 21 -7.56 2.02 -67.07
C GLN A 21 -7.26 3.27 -66.27
N LEU A 22 -5.97 3.44 -65.87
CA LEU A 22 -5.41 4.78 -65.75
C LEU A 22 -5.35 5.36 -67.23
N ALA A 23 -5.68 6.63 -67.37
CA ALA A 23 -5.55 7.29 -68.66
C ALA A 23 -4.18 6.96 -69.27
N GLN A 24 -4.20 6.15 -70.36
CA GLN A 24 -3.01 5.91 -71.16
C GLN A 24 -2.59 7.25 -71.73
N ASN A 25 -1.54 7.90 -71.24
CA ASN A 25 -0.62 8.80 -71.94
C ASN A 25 0.20 9.76 -71.02
N SER A 26 0.29 9.57 -69.70
CA SER A 26 1.32 10.28 -68.97
C SER A 26 1.86 9.39 -67.81
N SER A 27 3.16 9.15 -67.79
CA SER A 27 3.86 8.44 -66.74
C SER A 27 3.68 9.23 -65.46
N THR A 28 3.12 8.58 -64.37
CA THR A 28 3.01 9.18 -63.04
C THR A 28 4.40 9.43 -62.50
N VAL A 29 4.73 10.68 -62.20
CA VAL A 29 6.02 11.03 -61.60
C VAL A 29 5.86 11.05 -60.07
N ILE A 30 6.73 10.31 -59.39
CA ILE A 30 6.78 10.28 -57.92
C ILE A 30 7.96 11.16 -57.45
N TYR A 31 7.68 12.12 -56.58
CA TYR A 31 8.68 12.95 -55.94
C TYR A 31 8.83 12.56 -54.48
N LEU A 32 10.07 12.41 -54.02
CA LEU A 32 10.39 12.30 -52.58
C LEU A 32 11.22 13.52 -52.17
N ASN A 33 10.70 14.31 -51.24
CA ASN A 33 11.32 15.58 -50.82
C ASN A 33 11.70 16.46 -52.03
N ASP A 34 10.75 16.63 -52.94
CA ASP A 34 10.85 17.40 -54.19
C ASP A 34 11.88 16.89 -55.23
N LYS A 35 12.46 15.69 -55.01
CA LYS A 35 13.34 15.02 -55.99
C LYS A 35 12.56 13.89 -56.67
N PRO A 36 12.61 13.79 -58.01
CA PRO A 36 11.92 12.73 -58.72
C PRO A 36 12.55 11.37 -58.45
N ILE A 37 11.73 10.35 -58.22
CA ILE A 37 12.15 8.95 -58.11
C ILE A 37 11.99 8.29 -59.48
N THR A 38 13.00 7.58 -59.92
CA THR A 38 13.00 6.80 -61.17
C THR A 38 13.15 5.32 -60.85
N GLY A 39 12.77 4.45 -61.82
CA GLY A 39 12.94 2.99 -61.68
C GLY A 39 11.83 2.26 -60.92
N LEU A 40 10.79 2.96 -60.49
CA LEU A 40 9.62 2.34 -59.87
C LEU A 40 8.55 2.03 -60.93
N GLN A 41 7.78 0.95 -60.71
CA GLN A 41 6.59 0.67 -61.49
C GLN A 41 5.52 1.75 -61.26
N SER A 42 4.70 2.01 -62.29
CA SER A 42 3.68 3.07 -62.21
C SER A 42 2.59 2.75 -61.19
N PRO A 43 2.27 3.69 -60.28
CA PRO A 43 1.13 3.59 -59.36
C PRO A 43 -0.19 3.47 -60.12
N PHE A 44 -1.19 2.89 -59.51
CA PHE A 44 -2.54 2.80 -60.07
C PHE A 44 -3.63 3.09 -59.05
N LEU A 45 -4.83 3.45 -59.52
CA LEU A 45 -6.03 3.65 -58.72
C LEU A 45 -6.92 2.40 -58.79
N SER A 46 -7.37 1.90 -57.62
CA SER A 46 -8.36 0.84 -57.50
C SER A 46 -9.34 1.18 -56.41
N ALA A 47 -10.64 1.11 -56.69
CA ALA A 47 -11.70 1.43 -55.73
C ALA A 47 -11.48 2.77 -54.99
N ASN A 48 -11.09 3.83 -55.70
CA ASN A 48 -10.72 5.16 -55.17
C ASN A 48 -9.49 5.16 -54.20
N MET A 49 -8.76 4.06 -54.11
CA MET A 49 -7.51 3.98 -53.37
C MET A 49 -6.33 3.97 -54.34
N LEU A 50 -5.33 4.78 -54.05
CA LEU A 50 -4.07 4.78 -54.77
C LEU A 50 -3.17 3.68 -54.23
N PHE A 51 -2.65 2.85 -55.15
CA PHE A 51 -1.68 1.81 -54.86
C PHE A 51 -0.31 2.20 -55.41
N LEU A 52 0.70 2.04 -54.59
CA LEU A 52 2.10 2.38 -54.89
C LEU A 52 2.94 1.10 -54.89
N PRO A 53 3.94 0.98 -55.78
CA PRO A 53 4.84 -0.15 -55.74
C PRO A 53 5.61 -0.19 -54.41
N VAL A 54 5.76 -1.37 -53.83
CA VAL A 54 6.38 -1.53 -52.51
C VAL A 54 7.83 -1.02 -52.46
N GLY A 55 8.53 -0.98 -53.60
CA GLY A 55 9.87 -0.39 -53.71
C GLY A 55 9.95 1.08 -53.30
N ILE A 56 8.81 1.81 -53.24
CA ILE A 56 8.79 3.16 -52.66
C ILE A 56 9.29 3.19 -51.21
N LEU A 57 9.13 2.09 -50.47
CA LEU A 57 9.57 1.98 -49.10
C LEU A 57 11.10 1.94 -48.97
N GLU A 58 11.83 1.48 -50.01
CA GLU A 58 13.30 1.52 -50.01
C GLU A 58 13.80 2.97 -50.04
N HIS A 59 13.15 3.83 -50.83
CA HIS A 59 13.45 5.26 -50.87
C HIS A 59 13.11 5.97 -49.56
N LEU A 60 12.21 5.40 -48.76
CA LEU A 60 11.90 5.85 -47.41
C LEU A 60 12.84 5.27 -46.35
N GLY A 61 13.87 4.49 -46.76
CA GLY A 61 14.89 3.93 -45.89
C GLY A 61 14.52 2.60 -45.22
N PHE A 62 13.57 1.87 -45.83
CA PHE A 62 13.27 0.49 -45.44
C PHE A 62 14.07 -0.48 -46.31
N ARG A 63 14.41 -1.62 -45.75
CA ARG A 63 14.83 -2.79 -46.50
C ARG A 63 13.57 -3.55 -46.90
N VAL A 64 13.47 -3.90 -48.20
CA VAL A 64 12.33 -4.61 -48.78
C VAL A 64 12.82 -5.94 -49.32
N ASP A 65 12.38 -7.05 -48.74
CA ASP A 65 12.71 -8.40 -49.16
C ASP A 65 11.44 -9.05 -49.74
N LEU A 66 11.44 -9.30 -51.06
CA LEU A 66 10.32 -9.88 -51.83
C LEU A 66 10.42 -11.41 -51.88
N ASP A 67 9.35 -12.10 -51.52
CA ASP A 67 9.17 -13.56 -51.73
C ASP A 67 8.04 -13.76 -52.76
N SER A 68 8.42 -13.85 -54.04
CA SER A 68 7.47 -13.97 -55.17
C SER A 68 6.70 -15.30 -55.10
N ALA A 69 7.34 -16.39 -54.63
CA ALA A 69 6.70 -17.71 -54.53
C ALA A 69 5.54 -17.71 -53.52
N ARG A 70 5.70 -16.99 -52.43
CA ARG A 70 4.67 -16.85 -51.38
C ARG A 70 3.82 -15.60 -51.53
N ARG A 71 4.13 -14.75 -52.50
CA ARG A 71 3.52 -13.42 -52.68
C ARG A 71 3.52 -12.60 -51.37
N THR A 72 4.66 -12.59 -50.70
CA THR A 72 4.84 -11.86 -49.45
C THR A 72 6.00 -10.91 -49.54
N VAL A 73 5.94 -9.85 -48.78
CA VAL A 73 7.01 -8.86 -48.66
C VAL A 73 7.33 -8.61 -47.21
N ARG A 74 8.61 -8.72 -46.90
CA ARG A 74 9.14 -8.30 -45.60
C ARG A 74 9.72 -6.91 -45.75
N VAL A 75 9.23 -5.99 -44.95
CA VAL A 75 9.68 -4.60 -44.92
C VAL A 75 10.26 -4.33 -43.56
N SER A 76 11.52 -3.92 -43.49
CA SER A 76 12.20 -3.70 -42.21
C SER A 76 13.08 -2.48 -42.18
N ARG A 77 13.17 -1.83 -41.06
CA ARG A 77 14.22 -0.88 -40.66
C ARG A 77 14.45 -1.03 -39.16
N PRO A 78 15.51 -0.46 -38.56
CA PRO A 78 15.72 -0.59 -37.12
C PRO A 78 14.45 -0.28 -36.29
N GLY A 79 14.00 -1.26 -35.48
CA GLY A 79 12.81 -1.17 -34.63
C GLY A 79 11.45 -1.34 -35.32
N ILE A 80 11.41 -1.48 -36.67
CA ILE A 80 10.16 -1.69 -37.43
C ILE A 80 10.29 -2.88 -38.34
N PHE A 81 9.33 -3.78 -38.27
CA PHE A 81 9.24 -4.95 -39.10
C PHE A 81 7.79 -5.18 -39.53
N TYR A 82 7.54 -5.27 -40.83
CA TYR A 82 6.23 -5.60 -41.40
C TYR A 82 6.33 -6.85 -42.26
N VAL A 83 5.29 -7.67 -42.25
CA VAL A 83 5.07 -8.70 -43.25
C VAL A 83 3.74 -8.39 -43.93
N LEU A 84 3.82 -8.17 -45.23
CA LEU A 84 2.71 -7.87 -46.12
C LEU A 84 2.41 -9.09 -46.98
N HIS A 85 1.13 -9.43 -47.12
CA HIS A 85 0.67 -10.55 -47.95
C HIS A 85 -0.28 -10.03 -49.01
N ASP A 86 -0.15 -10.59 -50.22
CA ASP A 86 -1.08 -10.34 -51.32
C ASP A 86 -2.52 -10.69 -50.89
N GLY A 87 -3.45 -9.79 -51.13
CA GLY A 87 -4.87 -9.97 -50.82
C GLY A 87 -5.25 -9.94 -49.36
N SER A 88 -4.29 -9.75 -48.42
CA SER A 88 -4.57 -9.71 -46.98
C SER A 88 -4.60 -8.29 -46.43
N ARG A 89 -5.69 -7.92 -45.76
CA ARG A 89 -5.75 -6.67 -44.99
C ARG A 89 -5.06 -6.76 -43.64
N GLN A 90 -4.79 -7.97 -43.14
CA GLN A 90 -4.07 -8.20 -41.91
C GLN A 90 -2.57 -8.23 -42.20
N ILE A 91 -1.83 -7.29 -41.66
CA ILE A 91 -0.38 -7.25 -41.68
C ILE A 91 0.19 -7.56 -40.30
N HIS A 92 1.35 -8.17 -40.27
CA HIS A 92 2.08 -8.37 -39.01
C HIS A 92 3.07 -7.22 -38.83
N TRP A 93 2.94 -6.50 -37.75
CA TRP A 93 3.82 -5.42 -37.34
C TRP A 93 4.46 -5.74 -35.97
N ASN A 94 5.77 -5.95 -35.95
CA ASN A 94 6.50 -6.28 -34.73
C ASN A 94 5.76 -7.31 -33.84
N GLU A 95 5.34 -8.44 -34.42
CA GLU A 95 4.58 -9.52 -33.75
C GLU A 95 3.09 -9.20 -33.43
N GLN A 96 2.61 -7.99 -33.71
CA GLN A 96 1.21 -7.62 -33.54
C GLN A 96 0.48 -7.62 -34.90
N GLY A 97 -0.77 -8.07 -34.91
CA GLY A 97 -1.64 -7.96 -36.04
C GLY A 97 -2.18 -6.52 -36.19
N LEU A 98 -1.95 -5.89 -37.35
CA LEU A 98 -2.52 -4.59 -37.72
C LEU A 98 -3.46 -4.76 -38.90
N LEU A 99 -4.64 -4.16 -38.84
CA LEU A 99 -5.60 -4.19 -39.96
C LEU A 99 -5.49 -2.90 -40.79
N ILE A 100 -5.15 -3.03 -42.07
CA ILE A 100 -5.11 -1.91 -43.00
C ILE A 100 -6.42 -1.78 -43.80
N SER A 101 -6.70 -0.59 -44.32
CA SER A 101 -7.97 -0.27 -44.99
C SER A 101 -8.21 -1.09 -46.28
N HIS A 102 -7.17 -1.34 -47.05
CA HIS A 102 -7.19 -2.10 -48.30
C HIS A 102 -6.04 -3.10 -48.31
N ALA A 103 -6.29 -4.29 -48.89
CA ALA A 103 -5.26 -5.31 -49.03
C ALA A 103 -4.21 -4.91 -50.09
N PRO A 104 -2.90 -5.23 -49.86
CA PRO A 104 -1.90 -5.13 -50.90
C PRO A 104 -2.24 -6.03 -52.10
N ILE A 105 -1.77 -5.65 -53.28
CA ILE A 105 -2.07 -6.35 -54.54
C ILE A 105 -0.76 -6.72 -55.21
N TRP A 106 -0.57 -8.01 -55.54
CA TRP A 106 0.58 -8.49 -56.28
C TRP A 106 0.32 -8.35 -57.79
N GLN A 107 1.14 -7.56 -58.49
CA GLN A 107 1.03 -7.35 -59.93
C GLN A 107 2.43 -7.17 -60.55
N GLN A 108 2.69 -7.78 -61.75
CA GLN A 108 3.95 -7.63 -62.47
C GLN A 108 5.21 -7.83 -61.61
N ASP A 109 5.26 -8.95 -60.90
CA ASP A 109 6.38 -9.35 -60.02
C ASP A 109 6.71 -8.39 -58.88
N THR A 110 5.80 -7.50 -58.53
CA THR A 110 5.92 -6.65 -57.33
C THR A 110 4.62 -6.58 -56.54
N LEU A 111 4.73 -6.23 -55.28
CA LEU A 111 3.58 -5.95 -54.41
C LEU A 111 3.27 -4.44 -54.46
N PHE A 112 2.02 -4.11 -54.72
CA PHE A 112 1.51 -2.75 -54.58
C PHE A 112 0.82 -2.57 -53.25
N VAL A 113 1.19 -1.53 -52.54
CA VAL A 113 0.66 -1.22 -51.23
C VAL A 113 -0.32 -0.04 -51.27
N PRO A 114 -1.42 -0.07 -50.51
CA PRO A 114 -2.35 1.05 -50.52
C PRO A 114 -1.70 2.28 -49.87
N ARG A 115 -2.06 3.46 -50.36
CA ARG A 115 -1.61 4.76 -49.81
C ARG A 115 -1.77 4.83 -48.28
N SER A 116 -2.83 4.21 -47.76
CA SER A 116 -3.10 4.18 -46.30
C SER A 116 -1.98 3.53 -45.49
N LEU A 117 -1.17 2.66 -46.09
CA LEU A 117 0.02 2.12 -45.40
C LEU A 117 1.07 3.21 -45.16
N LEU A 118 1.24 4.15 -46.08
CA LEU A 118 2.19 5.26 -45.93
C LEU A 118 1.79 6.23 -44.84
N ALA A 119 0.49 6.39 -44.58
CA ALA A 119 0.01 7.21 -43.46
C ALA A 119 0.51 6.71 -42.10
N ASN A 120 0.71 5.39 -41.95
CA ASN A 120 1.27 4.78 -40.74
C ASN A 120 2.80 4.94 -40.65
N LEU A 121 3.46 5.49 -41.67
CA LEU A 121 4.92 5.66 -41.77
C LEU A 121 5.36 7.13 -41.55
N ALA A 122 4.44 8.00 -41.12
CA ALA A 122 4.67 9.44 -40.91
C ALA A 122 5.31 10.13 -42.13
N VAL A 123 4.73 9.96 -43.27
CA VAL A 123 5.10 10.65 -44.51
C VAL A 123 3.95 11.51 -45.01
N GLY A 124 4.20 12.78 -45.28
CA GLY A 124 3.28 13.66 -45.97
C GLY A 124 3.05 13.14 -47.41
N PHE A 125 1.80 13.09 -47.84
CA PHE A 125 1.42 12.56 -49.15
C PHE A 125 0.44 13.49 -49.83
N SER A 126 0.75 13.87 -51.09
CA SER A 126 -0.19 14.58 -51.95
C SER A 126 -0.19 13.95 -53.36
N TYR A 127 -1.36 13.89 -53.94
CA TYR A 127 -1.53 13.45 -55.34
C TYR A 127 -2.25 14.53 -56.13
N ASN A 128 -1.55 15.09 -57.10
CA ASN A 128 -2.12 16.04 -58.04
C ASN A 128 -2.59 15.29 -59.30
N LYS A 129 -3.91 15.19 -59.48
CA LYS A 129 -4.53 14.51 -60.61
C LYS A 129 -4.31 15.24 -61.96
N GLN A 130 -4.13 16.57 -61.94
CA GLN A 130 -3.96 17.35 -63.19
C GLN A 130 -2.60 17.11 -63.80
N ASN A 131 -1.55 17.05 -63.03
CA ASN A 131 -0.19 16.86 -63.51
C ASN A 131 0.27 15.40 -63.36
N ASN A 132 -0.57 14.51 -62.85
CA ASN A 132 -0.26 13.13 -62.52
C ASN A 132 1.02 12.99 -61.69
N GLU A 133 1.15 13.85 -60.68
CA GLU A 133 2.29 13.92 -59.78
C GLU A 133 1.93 13.41 -58.37
N ILE A 134 2.77 12.54 -57.85
CA ILE A 134 2.72 12.10 -56.46
C ILE A 134 3.89 12.74 -55.72
N ARG A 135 3.60 13.50 -54.67
CA ARG A 135 4.63 14.08 -53.82
C ARG A 135 4.58 13.43 -52.46
N ILE A 136 5.70 12.85 -52.09
CA ILE A 136 5.93 12.23 -50.80
C ILE A 136 6.96 13.09 -50.05
N LYS A 137 6.55 13.66 -48.91
CA LYS A 137 7.46 14.35 -47.99
C LYS A 137 7.71 13.46 -46.80
N LYS A 138 8.96 13.09 -46.60
CA LYS A 138 9.37 12.49 -45.33
C LYS A 138 9.35 13.61 -44.29
N GLU A 139 8.24 13.77 -43.59
CA GLU A 139 8.19 14.64 -42.43
C GLU A 139 9.03 13.94 -41.38
N LEU A 140 10.19 14.47 -41.06
CA LEU A 140 10.91 14.07 -39.87
C LEU A 140 10.00 14.41 -38.71
N ASN A 141 9.58 13.39 -37.95
CA ASN A 141 8.87 13.62 -36.70
C ASN A 141 9.77 14.46 -35.80
N THR A 142 9.40 15.71 -35.62
CA THR A 142 10.13 16.62 -34.76
C THR A 142 9.62 16.46 -33.33
N PHE A 143 10.55 16.22 -32.41
CA PHE A 143 10.30 16.28 -30.98
C PHE A 143 10.40 17.76 -30.58
N ARG A 144 9.31 18.34 -30.05
CA ARG A 144 9.22 19.79 -29.83
C ARG A 144 9.41 20.17 -28.37
N ALA A 145 8.70 19.49 -27.45
CA ALA A 145 8.75 19.82 -26.03
C ALA A 145 8.26 18.66 -25.16
N VAL A 146 8.67 18.65 -23.92
CA VAL A 146 8.04 17.91 -22.83
C VAL A 146 7.69 18.87 -21.71
N ASN A 147 6.42 18.93 -21.36
CA ASN A 147 5.93 19.76 -20.27
C ASN A 147 5.34 18.88 -19.18
N LEU A 148 5.56 19.26 -17.91
CA LEU A 148 5.06 18.56 -16.73
C LEU A 148 4.03 19.42 -15.99
N PHE A 149 2.86 18.82 -15.71
CA PHE A 149 1.76 19.47 -14.98
C PHE A 149 1.33 18.59 -13.80
N PRO A 150 1.90 18.82 -12.60
CA PRO A 150 1.51 18.09 -11.41
C PRO A 150 0.18 18.65 -10.85
N THR A 151 -0.72 17.73 -10.46
CA THR A 151 -1.95 18.01 -9.72
C THR A 151 -2.03 17.06 -8.51
N ASP A 152 -3.02 17.20 -7.65
CA ASP A 152 -3.23 16.27 -6.53
C ASP A 152 -3.72 14.89 -6.98
N VAL A 153 -4.28 14.77 -8.18
CA VAL A 153 -4.91 13.55 -8.70
C VAL A 153 -3.97 12.77 -9.64
N TYR A 154 -3.19 13.48 -10.45
CA TYR A 154 -2.25 12.90 -11.41
C TYR A 154 -1.09 13.86 -11.67
N THR A 155 -0.02 13.32 -12.24
CA THR A 155 1.07 14.11 -12.84
C THR A 155 1.04 13.88 -14.34
N ARG A 156 0.74 14.93 -15.11
CA ARG A 156 0.63 14.88 -16.56
C ARG A 156 1.92 15.27 -17.25
N LEU A 157 2.41 14.39 -18.12
CA LEU A 157 3.43 14.74 -19.09
C LEU A 157 2.75 15.02 -20.43
N VAL A 158 3.07 16.14 -21.04
CA VAL A 158 2.63 16.56 -22.38
C VAL A 158 3.84 16.52 -23.28
N ILE A 159 3.86 15.58 -24.22
CA ILE A 159 4.95 15.42 -25.19
C ILE A 159 4.45 15.98 -26.51
N GLU A 160 5.01 17.11 -26.94
CA GLU A 160 4.65 17.80 -28.18
C GLU A 160 5.50 17.29 -29.35
N LEU A 161 4.84 16.96 -30.44
CA LEU A 161 5.45 16.34 -31.61
C LEU A 161 5.02 17.06 -32.90
N GLY A 162 5.82 16.94 -33.95
CA GLY A 162 5.46 17.47 -35.25
C GLY A 162 4.35 16.69 -35.96
N ALA A 163 4.38 15.36 -35.79
CA ALA A 163 3.37 14.44 -36.28
C ALA A 163 3.28 13.24 -35.36
N LYS A 164 2.20 12.45 -35.47
CA LYS A 164 2.02 11.22 -34.68
C LYS A 164 2.99 10.12 -35.17
N PRO A 165 4.01 9.75 -34.38
CA PRO A 165 4.95 8.70 -34.74
C PRO A 165 4.38 7.31 -34.49
N VAL A 166 5.01 6.29 -35.08
CA VAL A 166 4.88 4.93 -34.57
C VAL A 166 5.60 4.85 -33.24
N TYR A 167 4.99 4.26 -32.24
CA TYR A 167 5.58 4.14 -30.92
C TYR A 167 5.25 2.81 -30.25
N ARG A 168 6.10 2.41 -29.30
CA ARG A 168 5.90 1.23 -28.44
C ARG A 168 5.98 1.67 -26.99
N VAL A 169 5.09 1.14 -26.15
CA VAL A 169 5.10 1.36 -24.70
C VAL A 169 5.54 0.08 -24.00
N GLN A 170 6.45 0.23 -23.04
CA GLN A 170 6.88 -0.82 -22.13
C GLN A 170 6.72 -0.32 -20.69
N GLU A 171 6.23 -1.17 -19.83
CA GLU A 171 5.88 -0.82 -18.46
C GLU A 171 6.63 -1.71 -17.48
N ASN A 172 7.05 -1.09 -16.38
CA ASN A 172 7.41 -1.81 -15.17
C ASN A 172 6.89 -1.03 -13.94
N PRO A 173 6.93 -1.62 -12.74
CA PRO A 173 6.38 -0.95 -11.55
C PRO A 173 6.93 0.46 -11.30
N GLN A 174 8.16 0.74 -11.72
CA GLN A 174 8.86 2.00 -11.43
C GLN A 174 9.10 2.89 -12.65
N SER A 175 8.71 2.47 -13.85
CA SER A 175 8.85 3.32 -15.04
C SER A 175 7.84 3.01 -16.14
N VAL A 176 7.60 4.02 -16.98
CA VAL A 176 6.93 3.90 -18.27
C VAL A 176 7.94 4.29 -19.33
N THR A 177 8.19 3.40 -20.30
CA THR A 177 9.14 3.64 -21.39
C THR A 177 8.36 3.74 -22.70
N VAL A 178 8.59 4.80 -23.46
CA VAL A 178 8.00 5.01 -24.78
C VAL A 178 9.13 5.12 -25.80
N ASP A 179 9.15 4.19 -26.75
CA ASP A 179 10.06 4.20 -27.89
C ASP A 179 9.33 4.79 -29.10
N PHE A 180 9.77 5.93 -29.58
CA PHE A 180 9.29 6.56 -30.79
C PHE A 180 10.18 6.15 -31.98
N TYR A 181 9.57 5.64 -33.04
CA TYR A 181 10.27 5.20 -34.23
C TYR A 181 10.24 6.29 -35.31
N GLY A 182 11.33 6.45 -36.04
CA GLY A 182 11.50 7.47 -37.10
C GLY A 182 11.77 8.86 -36.54
N MET A 183 12.33 8.94 -35.33
CA MET A 183 12.62 10.19 -34.62
C MET A 183 14.10 10.26 -34.25
N GLU A 184 14.71 11.40 -34.54
CA GLU A 184 16.10 11.70 -34.13
C GLU A 184 16.13 13.06 -33.45
N VAL A 185 16.88 13.14 -32.34
CA VAL A 185 17.10 14.35 -31.54
C VAL A 185 18.60 14.46 -31.25
N GLU A 186 19.20 15.60 -31.57
CA GLU A 186 20.63 15.81 -31.38
C GLU A 186 20.99 16.02 -29.90
N GLU A 187 20.18 16.80 -29.16
CA GLU A 187 20.39 17.13 -27.76
C GLU A 187 19.16 16.77 -26.93
N PRO A 188 18.97 15.48 -26.56
CA PRO A 188 17.77 15.03 -25.85
C PRO A 188 17.57 15.70 -24.49
N ASP A 189 18.64 16.02 -23.78
CA ASP A 189 18.60 16.50 -22.40
C ASP A 189 17.95 17.90 -22.26
N GLN A 190 17.96 18.71 -23.32
CA GLN A 190 17.30 20.03 -23.34
C GLN A 190 15.79 19.98 -23.12
N PHE A 191 15.17 18.81 -23.32
CA PHE A 191 13.73 18.63 -23.17
C PHE A 191 13.31 18.07 -21.80
N ILE A 192 14.25 17.85 -20.88
CA ILE A 192 13.94 17.33 -19.56
C ILE A 192 13.34 18.44 -18.70
N PRO A 193 12.07 18.30 -18.23
CA PRO A 193 11.43 19.32 -17.43
C PRO A 193 12.07 19.43 -16.03
N GLU A 194 12.38 20.64 -15.61
CA GLU A 194 12.77 20.93 -14.23
C GLU A 194 11.53 20.97 -13.34
N ALA A 195 11.11 19.82 -12.81
CA ALA A 195 10.03 19.76 -11.84
C ALA A 195 10.19 18.57 -10.92
N SER A 196 9.89 18.76 -9.65
CA SER A 196 9.79 17.69 -8.66
C SER A 196 8.31 17.40 -8.38
N ASP A 197 7.98 16.13 -8.25
CA ASP A 197 6.63 15.67 -7.91
C ASP A 197 6.68 14.44 -7.02
N VAL A 198 5.62 14.21 -6.25
CA VAL A 198 5.57 13.08 -5.32
C VAL A 198 5.64 11.73 -6.04
N LEU A 199 5.09 11.64 -7.26
CA LEU A 199 5.06 10.42 -8.06
C LEU A 199 6.13 10.43 -9.16
N PHE A 200 6.32 11.54 -9.86
CA PHE A 200 7.33 11.68 -10.91
C PHE A 200 8.72 11.82 -10.33
N LYS A 201 9.60 10.87 -10.65
CA LYS A 201 10.99 10.88 -10.19
C LYS A 201 11.92 11.57 -11.18
N GLY A 202 11.59 11.52 -12.47
CA GLY A 202 12.40 12.09 -13.53
C GLY A 202 12.11 11.51 -14.90
N LEU A 203 12.69 12.11 -15.91
CA LEU A 203 12.61 11.70 -17.30
C LEU A 203 14.02 11.47 -17.83
N ARG A 204 14.20 10.42 -18.62
CA ARG A 204 15.40 10.19 -19.43
C ARG A 204 14.98 10.15 -20.88
N ILE A 205 15.67 10.89 -21.71
CA ILE A 205 15.45 10.89 -23.16
C ILE A 205 16.76 10.44 -23.80
N GLN A 206 16.71 9.41 -24.63
CA GLN A 206 17.91 8.80 -25.20
C GLN A 206 17.68 8.42 -26.66
N GLN A 207 18.64 8.73 -27.52
CA GLN A 207 18.69 8.18 -28.87
C GLN A 207 19.24 6.76 -28.82
N VAL A 208 18.37 5.76 -29.09
CA VAL A 208 18.72 4.33 -29.04
C VAL A 208 18.91 3.81 -30.45
N GLY A 209 20.04 4.14 -31.07
CA GLY A 209 20.31 3.84 -32.48
C GLY A 209 19.63 4.81 -33.46
N ARG A 210 19.82 4.58 -34.78
CA ARG A 210 19.21 5.44 -35.80
C ARG A 210 17.71 5.36 -35.80
N GLY A 211 17.05 6.51 -35.64
CA GLY A 211 15.61 6.65 -35.76
C GLY A 211 14.79 6.08 -34.61
N ILE A 212 15.38 5.83 -33.42
CA ILE A 212 14.63 5.42 -32.22
C ILE A 212 14.93 6.36 -31.06
N LEU A 213 13.96 7.18 -30.70
CA LEU A 213 14.03 8.04 -29.52
C LEU A 213 13.29 7.35 -28.37
N ARG A 214 13.99 7.08 -27.27
CA ARG A 214 13.44 6.47 -26.05
C ARG A 214 13.19 7.52 -25.00
N LEU A 215 11.96 7.58 -24.50
CA LEU A 215 11.56 8.30 -23.31
C LEU A 215 11.34 7.31 -22.18
N GLN A 216 12.08 7.44 -21.08
CA GLN A 216 11.88 6.66 -19.88
C GLN A 216 11.43 7.56 -18.73
N ILE A 217 10.16 7.45 -18.39
CA ILE A 217 9.51 8.18 -17.29
C ILE A 217 9.68 7.36 -16.02
N LEU A 218 10.42 7.88 -15.05
CA LEU A 218 10.71 7.22 -13.78
C LEU A 218 9.67 7.61 -12.73
N LYS A 219 9.22 6.64 -11.94
CA LYS A 219 8.26 6.82 -10.84
C LYS A 219 8.93 6.60 -9.49
N ASN A 220 8.57 7.38 -8.47
CA ASN A 220 9.03 7.20 -7.10
C ASN A 220 8.43 5.95 -6.44
N TYR A 221 7.26 5.51 -6.92
CA TYR A 221 6.56 4.32 -6.44
C TYR A 221 5.69 3.72 -7.55
N PRO A 222 5.30 2.45 -7.46
CA PRO A 222 4.36 1.84 -8.40
C PRO A 222 3.02 2.59 -8.41
N ALA A 223 2.57 3.00 -9.58
CA ALA A 223 1.29 3.68 -9.76
C ALA A 223 0.77 3.44 -11.19
N PRO A 224 -0.55 3.39 -11.38
CA PRO A 224 -1.16 3.31 -12.70
C PRO A 224 -0.84 4.54 -13.55
N HIS A 225 -1.01 4.41 -14.86
CA HIS A 225 -0.91 5.53 -15.79
C HIS A 225 -1.95 5.38 -16.90
N ARG A 226 -2.20 6.48 -17.59
CA ARG A 226 -3.04 6.54 -18.79
C ARG A 226 -2.26 7.22 -19.90
N LEU A 227 -2.42 6.73 -21.12
CA LEU A 227 -1.75 7.24 -22.29
C LEU A 227 -2.78 7.48 -23.38
N TYR A 228 -2.80 8.68 -23.98
CA TYR A 228 -3.71 9.04 -25.06
C TYR A 228 -3.15 10.16 -25.93
N TRP A 229 -3.70 10.29 -27.15
CA TRP A 229 -3.28 11.29 -28.11
C TRP A 229 -4.27 12.44 -28.19
N LEU A 230 -3.71 13.63 -28.40
CA LEU A 230 -4.45 14.83 -28.83
C LEU A 230 -3.86 15.33 -30.14
N GLU A 231 -4.74 15.66 -31.09
CA GLU A 231 -4.39 16.21 -32.37
C GLU A 231 -4.50 17.74 -32.35
N LYS A 232 -3.72 18.41 -33.25
CA LYS A 232 -3.76 19.86 -33.51
C LYS A 232 -3.46 20.76 -32.31
N PRO A 233 -2.23 20.82 -31.81
CA PRO A 233 -1.03 20.12 -32.31
C PRO A 233 -0.97 18.68 -31.83
N GLU A 234 -0.15 17.86 -32.45
CA GLU A 234 0.08 16.47 -32.08
C GLU A 234 0.77 16.38 -30.73
N ARG A 235 0.11 15.74 -29.78
CA ARG A 235 0.59 15.59 -28.40
C ARG A 235 0.31 14.20 -27.88
N LEU A 236 1.33 13.56 -27.30
CA LEU A 236 1.15 12.39 -26.48
C LEU A 236 1.00 12.83 -25.03
N MET A 237 -0.13 12.47 -24.44
CA MET A 237 -0.46 12.73 -23.05
C MET A 237 -0.18 11.49 -22.23
N ILE A 238 0.57 11.63 -21.13
CA ILE A 238 0.82 10.54 -20.19
C ILE A 238 0.47 11.03 -18.79
N ASP A 239 -0.61 10.48 -18.24
CA ASP A 239 -1.08 10.77 -16.88
C ASP A 239 -0.59 9.68 -15.94
N LEU A 240 0.35 10.00 -15.05
CA LEU A 240 0.71 9.16 -13.92
C LEU A 240 -0.33 9.38 -12.82
N VAL A 241 -1.10 8.35 -12.48
CA VAL A 241 -2.27 8.47 -11.60
C VAL A 241 -1.86 8.35 -10.14
N LYS A 242 -2.14 9.40 -9.32
CA LYS A 242 -1.83 9.43 -7.89
C LYS A 242 -2.93 8.79 -7.04
N ILE A 243 -4.18 8.91 -7.47
CA ILE A 243 -5.35 8.40 -6.73
C ILE A 243 -5.77 7.07 -7.33
N PHE A 244 -5.48 6.00 -6.61
CA PHE A 244 -5.80 4.63 -7.02
C PHE A 244 -5.96 3.75 -5.78
N GLN A 245 -6.56 2.56 -5.94
CA GLN A 245 -6.69 1.56 -4.89
C GLN A 245 -6.58 0.15 -5.48
N GLU A 246 -5.75 -0.66 -4.86
CA GLU A 246 -5.57 -2.07 -5.18
C GLU A 246 -5.76 -2.89 -3.90
N GLU A 247 -6.65 -3.87 -3.92
CA GLU A 247 -6.94 -4.71 -2.77
C GLU A 247 -6.67 -6.19 -3.07
N LYS A 248 -6.12 -6.87 -2.06
CA LYS A 248 -6.00 -8.33 -2.04
C LYS A 248 -6.62 -8.85 -0.77
N THR A 249 -7.68 -9.61 -0.92
CA THR A 249 -8.47 -10.15 0.19
C THR A 249 -8.29 -11.67 0.29
N SER A 250 -8.26 -12.18 1.53
CA SER A 250 -8.24 -13.61 1.81
C SER A 250 -8.98 -13.92 3.12
N GLN A 251 -9.56 -15.13 3.19
CA GLN A 251 -10.12 -15.67 4.42
C GLN A 251 -9.01 -16.28 5.27
N VAL A 252 -8.87 -15.83 6.52
CA VAL A 252 -7.86 -16.33 7.48
C VAL A 252 -8.42 -17.49 8.29
N ALA A 253 -9.66 -17.36 8.77
CA ALA A 253 -10.43 -18.36 9.48
C ALA A 253 -11.93 -18.09 9.22
N PRO A 254 -12.86 -18.98 9.58
CA PRO A 254 -14.29 -18.69 9.52
C PRO A 254 -14.59 -17.36 10.25
N GLY A 255 -15.33 -16.44 9.61
CA GLY A 255 -15.63 -15.13 10.15
C GLY A 255 -14.41 -14.18 10.30
N VAL A 256 -13.26 -14.49 9.70
CA VAL A 256 -12.03 -13.64 9.78
C VAL A 256 -11.52 -13.33 8.39
N LYS A 257 -11.69 -12.08 7.98
CA LYS A 257 -11.31 -11.57 6.66
C LYS A 257 -10.10 -10.65 6.75
N TYR A 258 -9.04 -10.98 6.03
CA TYR A 258 -7.86 -10.14 5.87
C TYR A 258 -7.86 -9.46 4.53
N THR A 259 -7.55 -8.16 4.50
CA THR A 259 -7.37 -7.38 3.27
C THR A 259 -6.08 -6.58 3.35
N ARG A 260 -5.21 -6.75 2.35
CA ARG A 260 -4.10 -5.85 2.10
C ARG A 260 -4.51 -4.86 1.04
N THR A 261 -4.42 -3.57 1.34
CA THR A 261 -4.71 -2.49 0.40
C THR A 261 -3.45 -1.68 0.11
N TYR A 262 -3.22 -1.40 -1.16
CA TYR A 262 -2.23 -0.42 -1.64
C TYR A 262 -3.00 0.72 -2.29
N GLN A 263 -2.94 1.90 -1.68
CA GLN A 263 -3.75 3.06 -2.07
C GLN A 263 -2.87 4.29 -2.31
N GLY A 264 -3.11 4.97 -3.42
CA GLY A 264 -2.47 6.22 -3.77
C GLY A 264 -3.28 7.41 -3.26
N PHE A 265 -2.59 8.38 -2.69
CA PHE A 265 -3.11 9.68 -2.26
C PHE A 265 -2.30 10.81 -2.90
N GLY A 266 -2.80 12.05 -2.87
CA GLY A 266 -2.07 13.21 -3.39
C GLY A 266 -0.68 13.40 -2.75
N PHE A 267 -0.50 12.97 -1.50
CA PHE A 267 0.77 13.00 -0.78
C PHE A 267 1.66 11.75 -0.99
N GLY A 268 1.20 10.75 -1.73
CA GLY A 268 1.92 9.51 -2.00
C GLY A 268 1.14 8.25 -1.61
N PRO A 269 1.73 7.07 -1.79
CA PRO A 269 1.06 5.81 -1.54
C PRO A 269 1.05 5.44 -0.07
N VAL A 270 0.06 4.64 0.31
CA VAL A 270 -0.08 4.01 1.62
C VAL A 270 -0.43 2.54 1.43
N THR A 271 0.30 1.66 2.11
CA THR A 271 -0.07 0.26 2.26
C THR A 271 -0.65 0.06 3.66
N TYR A 272 -1.81 -0.59 3.73
CA TYR A 272 -2.39 -0.95 5.01
C TYR A 272 -3.02 -2.34 4.98
N HIS A 273 -3.13 -2.90 6.17
CA HIS A 273 -3.54 -4.27 6.42
C HIS A 273 -4.71 -4.23 7.40
N SER A 274 -5.88 -4.69 6.98
CA SER A 274 -7.06 -4.78 7.83
C SER A 274 -7.46 -6.23 8.05
N LEU A 275 -7.80 -6.56 9.30
CA LEU A 275 -8.39 -7.82 9.69
C LEU A 275 -9.76 -7.52 10.31
N VAL A 276 -10.82 -8.00 9.69
CA VAL A 276 -12.19 -7.89 10.21
C VAL A 276 -12.59 -9.24 10.77
N VAL A 277 -13.00 -9.24 12.03
CA VAL A 277 -13.39 -10.44 12.79
C VAL A 277 -14.85 -10.32 13.16
N GLU A 278 -15.66 -11.26 12.69
CA GLU A 278 -17.08 -11.35 13.02
C GLU A 278 -17.27 -11.91 14.44
N PRO A 279 -18.32 -11.50 15.16
CA PRO A 279 -18.58 -11.98 16.53
C PRO A 279 -18.69 -13.50 16.63
N GLU A 280 -19.21 -14.13 15.58
CA GLU A 280 -19.46 -15.57 15.49
C GLU A 280 -18.23 -16.38 15.06
N SER A 281 -17.09 -15.74 14.87
CA SER A 281 -15.83 -16.39 14.39
C SER A 281 -15.32 -17.52 15.30
N GLY A 282 -15.80 -17.59 16.54
CA GLY A 282 -15.26 -18.53 17.54
C GLY A 282 -13.90 -18.12 18.09
N LEU A 283 -13.47 -16.88 17.83
CA LEU A 283 -12.21 -16.33 18.33
C LEU A 283 -12.46 -15.28 19.41
N GLU A 284 -11.46 -15.04 20.22
CA GLU A 284 -11.44 -13.98 21.23
C GLU A 284 -10.13 -13.19 21.19
N LEU A 285 -10.19 -11.95 21.67
CA LEU A 285 -9.06 -11.07 21.76
C LEU A 285 -8.43 -11.15 23.15
N GLU A 286 -7.14 -11.48 23.22
CA GLU A 286 -6.40 -11.54 24.48
C GLU A 286 -5.12 -10.67 24.38
N PRO A 287 -4.80 -9.92 25.44
CA PRO A 287 -3.50 -9.29 25.57
C PRO A 287 -2.44 -10.32 25.97
N GLU A 288 -1.26 -10.19 25.39
CA GLU A 288 -0.10 -11.00 25.74
C GLU A 288 1.09 -10.11 26.05
N LEU A 289 1.91 -10.49 27.03
CA LEU A 289 3.14 -9.81 27.41
C LEU A 289 4.35 -10.50 26.80
N ALA A 290 5.37 -9.71 26.51
CA ALA A 290 6.69 -10.26 26.25
C ALA A 290 7.15 -11.04 27.48
N HIS A 291 7.67 -12.23 27.26
CA HIS A 291 8.01 -13.22 28.30
C HIS A 291 6.82 -13.69 29.15
N GLU A 292 6.58 -14.96 29.14
CA GLU A 292 5.48 -15.60 29.88
C GLU A 292 5.74 -15.61 31.40
N SER A 293 7.02 -15.63 31.77
CA SER A 293 7.49 -15.65 33.14
C SER A 293 7.48 -14.26 33.81
N ARG A 294 7.84 -14.21 35.07
CA ARG A 294 8.04 -12.97 35.84
C ARG A 294 9.03 -12.03 35.15
N GLY A 295 8.83 -10.74 35.32
CA GLY A 295 9.65 -9.68 34.77
C GLY A 295 9.07 -9.04 33.53
N PHE A 296 9.71 -7.95 33.12
CA PHE A 296 9.38 -7.21 31.92
C PHE A 296 10.44 -7.43 30.84
N GLY A 297 10.05 -7.26 29.60
CA GLY A 297 10.95 -7.38 28.46
C GLY A 297 10.26 -7.02 27.16
N LYS A 298 10.89 -7.37 26.06
CA LYS A 298 10.40 -7.11 24.70
C LYS A 298 10.59 -8.35 23.85
N GLU A 299 9.56 -8.74 23.13
CA GLU A 299 9.57 -9.84 22.14
C GLU A 299 8.88 -9.42 20.86
N PRO A 300 9.26 -10.01 19.71
CA PRO A 300 8.48 -9.87 18.48
C PRO A 300 7.03 -10.35 18.65
N VAL A 301 6.08 -9.66 18.05
CA VAL A 301 4.65 -10.07 18.05
C VAL A 301 4.49 -11.50 17.51
N SER A 302 5.29 -11.84 16.48
CA SER A 302 5.29 -13.18 15.88
C SER A 302 5.72 -14.30 16.85
N VAL A 303 6.58 -14.00 17.82
CA VAL A 303 6.99 -14.95 18.87
C VAL A 303 5.85 -15.15 19.86
N MET A 304 5.25 -14.06 20.35
CA MET A 304 4.07 -14.10 21.24
C MET A 304 2.90 -14.83 20.58
N ALA A 305 2.61 -14.51 19.30
CA ALA A 305 1.55 -15.17 18.53
C ALA A 305 1.78 -16.68 18.40
N ARG A 306 3.01 -17.11 18.12
CA ARG A 306 3.37 -18.53 18.00
C ARG A 306 3.24 -19.27 19.33
N ARG A 307 3.72 -18.67 20.42
CA ARG A 307 3.63 -19.24 21.78
C ARG A 307 2.17 -19.53 22.16
N ARG A 308 1.26 -18.61 21.83
CA ARG A 308 -0.17 -18.71 22.13
C ARG A 308 -1.00 -19.35 20.99
N GLN A 309 -0.38 -19.86 19.96
CA GLN A 309 -1.05 -20.43 18.78
C GLN A 309 -2.13 -19.49 18.19
N ALA A 310 -1.87 -18.19 18.19
CA ALA A 310 -2.81 -17.19 17.73
C ALA A 310 -3.05 -17.27 16.22
N VAL A 311 -4.30 -17.10 15.81
CA VAL A 311 -4.70 -17.02 14.39
C VAL A 311 -4.15 -15.74 13.76
N ALA A 312 -4.18 -14.65 14.53
CA ALA A 312 -3.60 -13.36 14.16
C ALA A 312 -3.19 -12.57 15.41
N ALA A 313 -2.33 -11.58 15.22
CA ALA A 313 -1.88 -10.69 16.28
C ALA A 313 -1.50 -9.32 15.73
N ILE A 314 -1.60 -8.29 16.58
CA ILE A 314 -1.01 -6.96 16.38
C ILE A 314 -0.22 -6.55 17.62
N ASN A 315 0.73 -5.62 17.48
CA ASN A 315 1.35 -4.97 18.65
C ASN A 315 0.30 -4.16 19.41
N ALA A 316 0.50 -4.04 20.73
CA ALA A 316 -0.44 -3.35 21.62
C ALA A 316 0.09 -1.96 22.07
N GLY A 317 -0.04 -1.67 23.36
CA GLY A 317 0.23 -0.37 23.98
C GLY A 317 1.69 0.08 23.91
N TYR A 318 1.89 1.31 24.34
CA TYR A 318 3.22 1.93 24.47
C TYR A 318 4.02 1.30 25.60
N PHE A 319 5.35 1.40 25.53
CA PHE A 319 6.24 0.83 26.55
C PHE A 319 7.52 1.65 26.72
N ASN A 320 8.20 1.49 27.85
CA ASN A 320 9.49 2.10 28.11
C ASN A 320 10.67 1.25 27.61
N GLY A 321 11.89 1.74 27.79
CA GLY A 321 13.11 1.04 27.36
C GLY A 321 13.30 -0.36 27.93
N GLN A 322 12.77 -0.64 29.11
CA GLN A 322 12.83 -1.93 29.82
C GLN A 322 11.67 -2.89 29.44
N GLY A 323 10.72 -2.44 28.61
CA GLY A 323 9.56 -3.24 28.24
C GLY A 323 8.42 -3.20 29.25
N VAL A 324 8.40 -2.22 30.15
CA VAL A 324 7.23 -1.98 31.00
C VAL A 324 6.16 -1.26 30.20
N PRO A 325 4.91 -1.77 30.13
CA PRO A 325 3.81 -1.08 29.47
C PRO A 325 3.56 0.31 30.07
N LEU A 326 3.34 1.31 29.21
CA LEU A 326 2.97 2.66 29.61
C LEU A 326 1.45 2.84 29.51
N GLY A 327 0.87 3.28 30.62
CA GLY A 327 -0.58 3.29 30.82
C GLY A 327 -1.06 2.02 31.50
N MET A 328 -2.31 2.04 31.95
CA MET A 328 -2.90 0.93 32.69
C MET A 328 -2.96 -0.33 31.85
N MET A 329 -2.43 -1.41 32.38
CA MET A 329 -2.60 -2.76 31.86
C MET A 329 -3.02 -3.70 32.99
N ILE A 330 -4.09 -4.44 32.72
CA ILE A 330 -4.56 -5.56 33.55
C ILE A 330 -4.62 -6.79 32.64
N LYS A 331 -4.07 -7.90 33.09
CA LYS A 331 -4.15 -9.19 32.40
C LYS A 331 -4.61 -10.27 33.41
N ASP A 332 -5.65 -10.99 33.05
CA ASP A 332 -6.24 -12.03 33.90
C ASP A 332 -6.60 -11.54 35.32
N GLY A 333 -6.95 -10.23 35.45
CA GLY A 333 -7.23 -9.57 36.72
C GLY A 333 -5.99 -9.06 37.49
N GLU A 334 -4.76 -9.41 37.06
CA GLU A 334 -3.52 -8.90 37.64
C GLU A 334 -3.21 -7.49 37.13
N PHE A 335 -2.84 -6.59 38.05
CA PHE A 335 -2.34 -5.25 37.73
C PHE A 335 -0.90 -5.32 37.22
N ILE A 336 -0.69 -5.01 35.93
CA ILE A 336 0.62 -5.11 35.29
C ILE A 336 1.39 -3.79 35.32
N SER A 337 0.70 -2.67 35.07
CA SER A 337 1.36 -1.36 35.01
C SER A 337 0.49 -0.21 35.50
N SER A 338 1.14 0.92 35.74
CA SER A 338 0.55 2.13 36.30
C SER A 338 -0.41 2.83 35.37
N PRO A 339 -1.50 3.40 35.87
CA PRO A 339 -2.36 4.26 35.07
C PRO A 339 -1.62 5.52 34.60
N ILE A 340 -1.94 5.97 33.39
CA ILE A 340 -1.70 7.34 32.94
C ILE A 340 -3.07 7.98 32.79
N TYR A 341 -3.33 8.99 33.60
CA TYR A 341 -4.66 9.62 33.66
C TYR A 341 -5.07 10.21 32.31
N GLY A 342 -6.37 10.08 32.00
CA GLY A 342 -6.97 10.60 30.78
C GLY A 342 -6.64 9.83 29.50
N ARG A 343 -5.91 8.71 29.57
CA ARG A 343 -5.63 7.87 28.38
C ARG A 343 -6.83 7.00 28.04
N THR A 344 -7.03 6.82 26.73
CA THR A 344 -8.02 5.88 26.20
C THR A 344 -7.51 4.44 26.35
N LEU A 345 -8.40 3.57 26.75
CA LEU A 345 -8.15 2.17 27.09
C LEU A 345 -9.08 1.26 26.31
N LEU A 346 -8.60 0.06 26.01
CA LEU A 346 -9.40 -1.08 25.61
C LEU A 346 -9.75 -1.88 26.85
N GLY A 347 -11.04 -2.10 27.12
CA GLY A 347 -11.55 -3.02 28.14
C GLY A 347 -12.04 -4.30 27.50
N ILE A 348 -11.72 -5.45 28.12
CA ILE A 348 -12.21 -6.79 27.78
C ILE A 348 -12.82 -7.37 29.04
N THR A 349 -14.13 -7.55 29.06
CA THR A 349 -14.86 -8.05 30.23
C THR A 349 -14.69 -9.56 30.42
N ARG A 350 -15.08 -10.06 31.59
CA ARG A 350 -15.17 -11.51 31.84
C ARG A 350 -16.16 -12.22 30.90
N SER A 351 -17.18 -11.50 30.42
CA SER A 351 -18.13 -11.96 29.38
C SER A 351 -17.61 -11.80 27.96
N ARG A 352 -16.34 -11.33 27.77
CA ARG A 352 -15.67 -11.10 26.48
C ARG A 352 -16.21 -9.92 25.68
N GLU A 353 -17.01 -9.04 26.31
CA GLU A 353 -17.41 -7.79 25.68
C GLU A 353 -16.20 -6.87 25.55
N LEU A 354 -16.04 -6.27 24.37
CA LEU A 354 -14.99 -5.29 24.07
C LEU A 354 -15.59 -3.89 24.13
N PHE A 355 -14.87 -2.95 24.74
CA PHE A 355 -15.25 -1.55 24.72
C PHE A 355 -14.03 -0.62 24.81
N ILE A 356 -14.19 0.60 24.32
CA ILE A 356 -13.15 1.62 24.28
C ILE A 356 -13.67 2.83 25.06
N ASP A 357 -12.97 3.20 26.12
CA ASP A 357 -13.32 4.39 26.90
C ASP A 357 -12.11 4.90 27.70
N GLN A 358 -12.29 6.04 28.35
CA GLN A 358 -11.38 6.56 29.36
C GLN A 358 -11.88 6.13 30.75
N ALA A 359 -10.97 5.76 31.62
CA ALA A 359 -11.30 5.47 33.01
C ALA A 359 -10.52 6.38 33.93
N ASP A 360 -11.21 7.06 34.81
CA ASP A 360 -10.60 7.70 35.97
C ASP A 360 -10.24 6.60 36.97
N GLN A 361 -8.98 6.25 36.98
CA GLN A 361 -8.49 5.12 37.79
C GLN A 361 -7.74 5.63 39.02
N THR A 362 -8.32 5.44 40.16
CA THR A 362 -7.58 5.53 41.43
C THR A 362 -7.27 4.12 41.89
N LEU A 363 -5.99 3.75 41.87
CA LEU A 363 -5.51 2.52 42.45
C LEU A 363 -5.02 2.82 43.88
N ALA A 364 -5.54 2.13 44.85
CA ALA A 364 -5.19 2.30 46.26
C ALA A 364 -5.19 0.96 47.01
N VAL A 365 -4.56 0.90 48.14
CA VAL A 365 -4.80 -0.16 49.09
C VAL A 365 -5.86 0.32 50.09
N GLU A 366 -6.85 -0.51 50.35
CA GLU A 366 -7.88 -0.29 51.38
C GLU A 366 -7.60 -1.17 52.59
N PHE A 367 -7.72 -0.57 53.75
CA PHE A 367 -7.59 -1.24 55.03
C PHE A 367 -8.97 -1.34 55.69
N PRO A 368 -9.70 -2.46 55.51
CA PRO A 368 -11.10 -2.58 55.95
C PRO A 368 -11.32 -2.37 57.45
N LEU A 369 -10.37 -2.83 58.27
CA LEU A 369 -10.46 -2.73 59.75
C LEU A 369 -10.04 -1.36 60.31
N GLN A 370 -9.45 -0.48 59.47
CA GLN A 370 -9.05 0.90 59.81
C GLN A 370 -10.05 1.91 59.20
N ASN A 371 -11.34 1.76 59.48
CA ASN A 371 -12.40 2.62 58.96
C ASN A 371 -12.40 2.75 57.44
N ARG A 372 -11.96 1.69 56.72
CA ARG A 372 -11.80 1.68 55.25
C ARG A 372 -10.90 2.81 54.72
N GLN A 373 -9.87 3.17 55.50
CA GLN A 373 -8.89 4.13 55.02
C GLN A 373 -8.15 3.59 53.80
N ARG A 374 -7.81 4.50 52.87
CA ARG A 374 -7.17 4.18 51.62
C ARG A 374 -5.87 4.93 51.45
N VAL A 375 -4.83 4.21 51.04
CA VAL A 375 -3.55 4.79 50.61
C VAL A 375 -3.40 4.59 49.11
N ARG A 376 -3.26 5.69 48.37
CA ARG A 376 -3.12 5.66 46.90
C ARG A 376 -1.75 5.14 46.51
N PHE A 377 -1.71 4.33 45.48
CA PHE A 377 -0.48 3.98 44.77
C PHE A 377 -0.06 5.07 43.82
N ASN A 378 1.22 5.42 43.82
CA ASN A 378 1.85 6.30 42.87
C ASN A 378 2.28 5.52 41.60
N ALA A 379 2.62 4.24 41.78
CA ALA A 379 3.08 3.39 40.68
C ALA A 379 2.73 1.90 40.94
N VAL A 380 2.74 1.13 39.87
CA VAL A 380 2.64 -0.34 39.86
C VAL A 380 3.85 -0.88 39.11
N ASN A 381 4.55 -1.83 39.71
CA ASN A 381 5.67 -2.54 39.12
C ASN A 381 6.75 -1.61 38.48
N LEU A 382 7.03 -0.52 39.19
CA LEU A 382 8.14 0.40 38.86
C LEU A 382 9.05 0.53 40.08
N PRO A 383 10.35 0.78 39.89
CA PRO A 383 11.26 1.05 41.01
C PRO A 383 10.72 2.18 41.89
N ARG A 384 10.58 1.94 43.19
CA ARG A 384 10.10 2.95 44.16
C ARG A 384 11.06 4.13 44.19
N GLN A 385 10.53 5.32 44.04
CA GLN A 385 11.23 6.59 44.22
C GLN A 385 10.83 7.23 45.55
N ASN A 386 11.55 8.29 45.95
CA ASN A 386 11.27 8.99 47.19
C ASN A 386 9.81 9.47 47.24
N GLN A 387 9.21 9.40 48.44
CA GLN A 387 7.84 9.83 48.74
C GLN A 387 6.74 9.06 47.97
N GLN A 388 7.04 7.86 47.47
CA GLN A 388 6.07 7.05 46.73
C GLN A 388 5.54 5.87 47.52
N VAL A 389 4.31 5.46 47.17
CA VAL A 389 3.72 4.16 47.51
C VAL A 389 3.58 3.37 46.20
N VAL A 390 4.20 2.19 46.17
CA VAL A 390 4.28 1.35 44.99
C VAL A 390 3.68 -0.02 45.27
N LEU A 391 2.88 -0.52 44.36
CA LEU A 391 2.39 -1.89 44.33
C LEU A 391 3.35 -2.74 43.51
N TYR A 392 3.88 -3.81 44.10
CA TYR A 392 4.65 -4.83 43.39
C TYR A 392 3.86 -6.12 43.29
N THR A 393 3.58 -6.58 42.11
CA THR A 393 2.93 -7.87 41.84
C THR A 393 3.97 -8.90 41.35
N PRO A 394 3.63 -10.20 41.27
CA PRO A 394 4.54 -11.23 40.78
C PRO A 394 5.18 -10.91 39.42
N ARG A 395 4.51 -10.08 38.63
CA ARG A 395 5.03 -9.61 37.32
C ARG A 395 6.33 -8.81 37.43
N TYR A 396 6.55 -8.09 38.52
CA TYR A 396 7.76 -7.29 38.71
C TYR A 396 9.02 -8.16 38.82
N GLY A 397 8.94 -9.27 39.56
CA GLY A 397 10.05 -10.16 39.80
C GLY A 397 9.86 -10.95 41.12
N GLU A 398 10.93 -11.54 41.62
CA GLU A 398 10.88 -12.31 42.87
C GLU A 398 10.88 -11.40 44.12
N ARG A 399 11.54 -10.26 44.05
CA ARG A 399 11.72 -9.32 45.15
C ARG A 399 11.53 -7.88 44.66
N THR A 400 11.22 -6.98 45.60
CA THR A 400 11.03 -5.55 45.30
C THR A 400 12.30 -4.84 44.85
N GLY A 401 13.49 -5.37 45.21
CA GLY A 401 14.78 -4.80 44.84
C GLY A 401 15.04 -3.42 45.43
N THR A 402 14.25 -3.00 46.43
CA THR A 402 14.40 -1.71 47.11
C THR A 402 15.60 -1.71 48.03
N ARG A 403 16.13 -0.54 48.35
CA ARG A 403 17.21 -0.37 49.31
C ARG A 403 16.65 -0.12 50.72
N PRO A 404 17.33 -0.58 51.77
CA PRO A 404 16.98 -0.27 53.16
C PRO A 404 16.94 1.26 53.36
N ASP A 405 15.86 1.73 53.99
CA ASP A 405 15.68 3.13 54.32
C ASP A 405 14.84 3.24 55.62
N ALA A 406 15.30 4.07 56.57
CA ALA A 406 14.61 4.28 57.84
C ALA A 406 13.17 4.83 57.64
N ASP A 407 12.94 5.60 56.58
CA ASP A 407 11.63 6.16 56.25
C ASP A 407 10.79 5.27 55.33
N ALA A 408 11.22 4.03 55.07
CA ALA A 408 10.49 3.08 54.24
C ALA A 408 9.81 1.98 55.06
N ILE A 409 8.81 1.35 54.46
CA ILE A 409 8.12 0.15 54.93
C ILE A 409 7.66 -0.67 53.74
N GLU A 410 7.70 -1.98 53.87
CA GLU A 410 7.14 -2.93 52.92
C GLU A 410 6.20 -3.90 53.62
N LEU A 411 5.00 -4.07 53.09
CA LEU A 411 4.03 -5.05 53.54
C LEU A 411 3.95 -6.17 52.52
N GLN A 412 4.35 -7.38 52.90
CA GLN A 412 4.10 -8.58 52.10
C GLN A 412 2.66 -9.02 52.36
N VAL A 413 1.88 -9.17 51.31
CA VAL A 413 0.44 -9.44 51.36
C VAL A 413 0.12 -10.69 50.56
N LEU A 414 -0.56 -11.64 51.17
CA LEU A 414 -1.02 -12.87 50.52
C LEU A 414 -2.23 -12.62 49.60
N SER A 415 -2.62 -13.61 48.84
CA SER A 415 -3.75 -13.53 47.88
C SER A 415 -5.09 -13.21 48.52
N ASP A 416 -5.29 -13.64 49.78
CA ASP A 416 -6.49 -13.32 50.55
C ASP A 416 -6.47 -11.89 51.16
N GLY A 417 -5.39 -11.14 50.93
CA GLY A 417 -5.18 -9.78 51.46
C GLY A 417 -4.55 -9.72 52.84
N THR A 418 -4.16 -10.84 53.47
CA THR A 418 -3.52 -10.86 54.76
C THR A 418 -2.08 -10.37 54.69
N VAL A 419 -1.69 -9.43 55.54
CA VAL A 419 -0.30 -8.99 55.72
C VAL A 419 0.47 -10.09 56.43
N GLU A 420 1.36 -10.78 55.75
CA GLU A 420 2.14 -11.88 56.25
C GLU A 420 3.42 -11.40 56.91
N GLU A 421 4.12 -10.43 56.31
CA GLU A 421 5.40 -9.92 56.80
C GLU A 421 5.47 -8.40 56.63
N ILE A 422 6.16 -7.73 57.54
CA ILE A 422 6.46 -6.30 57.48
C ILE A 422 7.98 -6.13 57.49
N GLY A 423 8.50 -5.60 56.39
CA GLY A 423 9.91 -5.29 56.21
C GLY A 423 10.15 -3.81 55.90
N ASN A 424 11.38 -3.46 55.55
CA ASN A 424 11.73 -2.10 55.14
C ASN A 424 12.39 -2.05 53.75
N ALA A 425 12.77 -3.20 53.19
CA ALA A 425 13.40 -3.28 51.88
C ALA A 425 13.49 -4.72 51.35
N ASN A 426 13.59 -4.85 50.04
CA ASN A 426 13.89 -6.08 49.28
C ASN A 426 13.02 -7.28 49.69
N THR A 427 11.75 -7.00 49.99
CA THR A 427 10.77 -8.02 50.40
C THR A 427 10.49 -9.00 49.24
N LEU A 428 10.34 -10.29 49.56
CA LEU A 428 9.90 -11.33 48.64
C LEU A 428 8.46 -11.03 48.18
N ILE A 429 8.22 -11.09 46.89
CA ILE A 429 6.87 -10.93 46.31
C ILE A 429 6.22 -12.30 46.25
N PRO A 430 5.12 -12.55 46.97
CA PRO A 430 4.42 -13.83 46.94
C PRO A 430 3.97 -14.20 45.50
N ALA A 431 3.94 -15.48 45.18
CA ALA A 431 3.59 -15.94 43.81
C ALA A 431 2.15 -15.60 43.41
N ASP A 432 1.24 -15.52 44.37
CA ASP A 432 -0.18 -15.22 44.22
C ASP A 432 -0.63 -13.99 45.05
N GLY A 433 0.33 -13.23 45.60
CA GLY A 433 0.07 -12.03 46.39
C GLY A 433 0.75 -10.78 45.78
N TYR A 434 1.13 -9.86 46.67
CA TYR A 434 1.77 -8.60 46.29
C TYR A 434 2.55 -7.98 47.45
N VAL A 435 3.37 -6.97 47.14
CA VAL A 435 4.04 -6.15 48.14
C VAL A 435 3.63 -4.69 48.01
N ILE A 436 3.23 -4.08 49.11
CA ILE A 436 3.02 -2.64 49.22
C ILE A 436 4.29 -2.02 49.77
N SER A 437 4.98 -1.25 48.97
CA SER A 437 6.25 -0.60 49.33
C SER A 437 6.04 0.91 49.41
N ALA A 438 6.31 1.51 50.54
CA ALA A 438 6.09 2.93 50.78
C ALA A 438 7.31 3.64 51.36
N GLN A 439 7.44 4.93 51.03
CA GLN A 439 8.40 5.85 51.61
C GLN A 439 7.74 7.21 51.90
N GLY A 440 8.27 7.94 52.90
CA GLY A 440 7.78 9.25 53.25
C GLY A 440 6.41 9.25 53.95
N GLN A 441 5.47 10.09 53.53
CA GLN A 441 4.18 10.24 54.19
C GLN A 441 3.37 8.94 54.18
N GLY A 442 3.35 8.21 53.07
CA GLY A 442 2.68 6.90 52.98
C GLY A 442 3.29 5.88 53.92
N ALA A 443 4.62 5.85 54.04
CA ALA A 443 5.30 4.97 54.96
C ALA A 443 5.02 5.33 56.44
N ARG A 444 5.00 6.61 56.79
CA ARG A 444 4.63 7.05 58.14
C ARG A 444 3.23 6.59 58.54
N TRP A 445 2.29 6.72 57.62
CA TRP A 445 0.92 6.25 57.86
C TRP A 445 0.88 4.72 58.02
N LEU A 446 1.54 3.95 57.13
CA LEU A 446 1.58 2.48 57.24
C LEU A 446 2.25 2.01 58.51
N LYS A 447 3.37 2.61 58.93
CA LYS A 447 4.06 2.28 60.18
C LYS A 447 3.18 2.50 61.42
N ALA A 448 2.32 3.52 61.41
CA ALA A 448 1.42 3.82 62.51
C ALA A 448 0.17 2.91 62.54
N ASN A 449 -0.20 2.30 61.42
CA ASN A 449 -1.51 1.62 61.30
C ASN A 449 -1.42 0.16 60.81
N ALA A 450 -0.29 -0.28 60.22
CA ALA A 450 -0.16 -1.64 59.73
C ALA A 450 0.42 -2.59 60.78
N TYR A 451 -0.12 -3.80 60.85
CA TYR A 451 0.37 -4.90 61.67
C TYR A 451 0.20 -6.24 60.95
N GLN A 452 1.01 -7.22 61.31
CA GLN A 452 0.96 -8.57 60.76
C GLN A 452 -0.39 -9.23 61.08
N GLY A 453 -0.98 -9.92 60.10
CA GLY A 453 -2.30 -10.54 60.21
C GLY A 453 -3.48 -9.61 59.87
N MET A 454 -3.25 -8.31 59.65
CA MET A 454 -4.31 -7.41 59.20
C MET A 454 -4.68 -7.67 57.71
N ARG A 455 -5.82 -7.12 57.30
CA ARG A 455 -6.25 -7.15 55.88
C ARG A 455 -5.85 -5.86 55.18
N ALA A 456 -5.14 -5.98 54.07
CA ALA A 456 -4.78 -4.90 53.18
C ALA A 456 -5.20 -5.30 51.75
N LEU A 457 -6.25 -4.70 51.21
CA LEU A 457 -6.83 -5.10 49.93
C LEU A 457 -6.49 -4.05 48.86
N VAL A 458 -5.98 -4.48 47.72
CA VAL A 458 -5.82 -3.59 46.58
C VAL A 458 -7.21 -3.23 46.09
N PHE A 459 -7.46 -1.94 46.03
CA PHE A 459 -8.73 -1.37 45.63
C PHE A 459 -8.51 -0.53 44.38
N SER A 460 -9.25 -0.87 43.32
CA SER A 460 -9.33 -0.05 42.13
C SER A 460 -10.70 0.60 42.09
N GLN A 461 -10.75 1.92 42.21
CA GLN A 461 -12.00 2.65 42.02
C GLN A 461 -12.21 2.85 40.52
N VAL A 462 -12.83 1.86 39.91
CA VAL A 462 -13.26 1.89 38.52
C VAL A 462 -14.76 1.70 38.54
N LEU A 463 -15.54 2.60 37.94
CA LEU A 463 -16.99 2.55 37.97
C LEU A 463 -17.56 1.98 36.66
N GLY A 464 -18.72 1.34 36.77
CA GLY A 464 -19.49 0.85 35.64
C GLY A 464 -18.89 -0.36 34.92
N ARG A 465 -18.76 -0.32 33.61
CA ARG A 465 -18.25 -1.44 32.79
C ARG A 465 -16.86 -1.92 33.22
N TRP A 466 -16.03 -1.03 33.73
CA TRP A 466 -14.68 -1.33 34.15
C TRP A 466 -14.59 -2.30 35.34
N GLU A 467 -15.60 -2.42 36.17
CA GLU A 467 -15.66 -3.37 37.28
C GLU A 467 -15.67 -4.84 36.83
N GLN A 468 -16.10 -5.07 35.59
CA GLN A 468 -16.25 -6.40 35.04
C GLN A 468 -15.07 -6.81 34.13
N VAL A 469 -14.03 -5.98 33.99
CA VAL A 469 -12.92 -6.29 33.13
C VAL A 469 -12.08 -7.47 33.64
N LEU A 470 -11.70 -8.33 32.70
CA LEU A 470 -10.68 -9.34 32.88
C LEU A 470 -9.32 -8.81 32.41
N HIS A 471 -9.36 -8.08 31.28
CA HIS A 471 -8.18 -7.45 30.71
C HIS A 471 -8.45 -5.97 30.42
N MET A 472 -7.42 -5.17 30.58
CA MET A 472 -7.40 -3.76 30.22
C MET A 472 -6.07 -3.44 29.54
N VAL A 473 -6.11 -2.73 28.43
CA VAL A 473 -4.90 -2.38 27.66
C VAL A 473 -4.88 -0.89 27.38
N GLY A 474 -3.85 -0.24 27.89
CA GLY A 474 -3.58 1.17 27.62
C GLY A 474 -3.24 1.40 26.15
N GLY A 475 -3.89 2.38 25.54
CA GLY A 475 -3.64 2.80 24.17
C GLY A 475 -3.73 4.31 24.04
N GLY A 476 -4.40 4.75 23.01
CA GLY A 476 -4.64 6.15 22.69
C GLY A 476 -3.70 6.71 21.62
N PRO A 477 -4.04 7.87 21.07
CA PRO A 477 -5.29 8.59 21.35
C PRO A 477 -6.53 7.86 20.82
N ARG A 478 -7.70 8.23 21.34
CA ARG A 478 -8.97 7.79 20.73
C ARG A 478 -9.04 8.32 19.31
N LEU A 479 -9.60 7.53 18.41
CA LEU A 479 -9.74 7.88 16.99
C LEU A 479 -11.18 8.14 16.60
N LEU A 480 -12.10 7.30 17.10
CA LEU A 480 -13.54 7.40 16.84
C LEU A 480 -14.34 7.33 18.14
N LYS A 481 -15.45 8.07 18.15
CA LYS A 481 -16.52 7.97 19.15
C LYS A 481 -17.87 8.09 18.44
N ASN A 482 -18.76 7.11 18.63
CA ASN A 482 -20.09 7.08 18.03
C ASN A 482 -20.05 7.30 16.49
N ALA A 483 -19.16 6.59 15.81
CA ALA A 483 -18.94 6.69 14.36
C ALA A 483 -18.49 8.08 13.85
N GLN A 484 -18.02 8.95 14.72
CA GLN A 484 -17.46 10.25 14.33
C GLN A 484 -15.97 10.31 14.64
N PRO A 485 -15.13 10.91 13.78
CA PRO A 485 -13.75 11.19 14.08
C PRO A 485 -13.63 12.01 15.38
N TYR A 486 -12.89 11.46 16.34
CA TYR A 486 -12.70 12.05 17.67
C TYR A 486 -11.27 11.79 18.14
N VAL A 487 -10.32 12.53 17.55
CA VAL A 487 -8.90 12.36 17.82
C VAL A 487 -8.50 13.17 19.04
N THR A 488 -8.18 12.47 20.13
CA THR A 488 -7.93 13.04 21.48
C THR A 488 -6.44 13.22 21.80
N SER A 489 -5.58 13.38 20.79
CA SER A 489 -4.13 13.44 20.99
C SER A 489 -3.66 14.56 21.93
N GLU A 490 -4.31 15.73 21.88
CA GLU A 490 -3.99 16.87 22.76
C GLU A 490 -4.54 16.67 24.16
N GLN A 491 -5.80 16.22 24.28
CA GLN A 491 -6.46 15.94 25.55
C GLN A 491 -5.73 14.84 26.34
N GLU A 492 -5.24 13.83 25.63
CA GLU A 492 -4.46 12.73 26.19
C GLU A 492 -2.97 13.04 26.33
N ARG A 493 -2.53 14.26 26.00
CA ARG A 493 -1.16 14.77 26.11
C ARG A 493 -0.12 13.90 25.40
N PHE A 494 -0.44 13.47 24.18
CA PHE A 494 0.53 12.80 23.32
C PHE A 494 1.55 13.79 22.77
N GLN A 495 2.81 13.35 22.71
CA GLN A 495 3.90 14.15 22.15
C GLN A 495 3.69 14.39 20.63
N ALA A 496 4.33 15.42 20.12
CA ALA A 496 4.14 15.88 18.74
C ALA A 496 4.55 14.83 17.68
N ASP A 497 5.50 13.96 17.99
CA ASP A 497 5.96 12.86 17.13
C ASP A 497 4.86 11.81 16.90
N ILE A 498 3.97 11.61 17.87
CA ILE A 498 2.79 10.76 17.78
C ILE A 498 1.61 11.53 17.20
N ALA A 499 1.35 12.75 17.72
CA ALA A 499 0.18 13.56 17.42
C ALA A 499 0.20 14.14 16.00
N LYS A 500 1.39 14.52 15.50
CA LYS A 500 1.57 15.21 14.22
C LYS A 500 2.36 14.34 13.25
N GLY A 501 2.04 14.48 11.97
CA GLY A 501 2.78 13.80 10.91
C GLY A 501 2.29 12.38 10.60
N ARG A 502 2.73 11.90 9.42
CA ARG A 502 2.45 10.56 8.93
C ARG A 502 3.47 9.56 9.44
N ALA A 503 2.99 8.44 9.95
CA ALA A 503 3.83 7.37 10.50
C ALA A 503 3.16 6.01 10.25
N PRO A 504 3.89 4.88 10.41
CA PRO A 504 3.27 3.59 10.60
C PRO A 504 2.32 3.65 11.79
N ARG A 505 1.16 3.00 11.70
CA ARG A 505 0.11 3.06 12.72
C ARG A 505 -0.44 1.67 13.00
N THR A 506 -0.87 1.48 14.23
CA THR A 506 -1.63 0.32 14.67
C THR A 506 -2.89 0.81 15.36
N ALA A 507 -4.04 0.29 14.97
CA ALA A 507 -5.32 0.70 15.53
C ALA A 507 -6.26 -0.50 15.68
N LEU A 508 -7.20 -0.34 16.61
CA LEU A 508 -8.31 -1.26 16.84
C LEU A 508 -9.62 -0.49 16.77
N GLY A 509 -10.60 -1.05 16.06
CA GLY A 509 -11.95 -0.52 15.97
C GLY A 509 -12.99 -1.57 16.34
N LEU A 510 -14.13 -1.10 16.84
CA LEU A 510 -15.31 -1.90 17.10
C LEU A 510 -16.43 -1.47 16.17
N GLY A 511 -17.01 -2.41 15.45
CA GLY A 511 -18.12 -2.21 14.53
C GLY A 511 -19.48 -2.20 15.25
N ARG A 512 -20.53 -1.80 14.52
CA ARG A 512 -21.89 -1.66 15.07
C ARG A 512 -22.52 -2.98 15.50
N LYS A 513 -22.18 -4.08 14.82
CA LYS A 513 -22.71 -5.42 15.10
C LYS A 513 -21.76 -6.25 15.99
N GLY A 514 -20.74 -5.61 16.58
CA GLY A 514 -19.73 -6.27 17.40
C GLY A 514 -18.52 -6.79 16.61
N GLU A 515 -18.37 -6.38 15.35
CA GLU A 515 -17.17 -6.71 14.57
C GLU A 515 -15.92 -6.09 15.23
N LEU A 516 -14.84 -6.87 15.29
CA LEU A 516 -13.52 -6.39 15.68
C LEU A 516 -12.71 -6.08 14.43
N ILE A 517 -12.16 -4.87 14.36
CA ILE A 517 -11.35 -4.41 13.24
C ILE A 517 -9.94 -4.12 13.74
N LEU A 518 -8.97 -4.91 13.28
CA LEU A 518 -7.54 -4.66 13.52
C LEU A 518 -6.94 -4.04 12.28
N LEU A 519 -6.24 -2.91 12.43
CA LEU A 519 -5.67 -2.15 11.33
C LEU A 519 -4.20 -1.83 11.59
N VAL A 520 -3.33 -2.20 10.66
CA VAL A 520 -1.92 -1.82 10.66
C VAL A 520 -1.59 -1.12 9.36
N VAL A 521 -0.97 0.05 9.45
CA VAL A 521 -0.56 0.90 8.33
C VAL A 521 0.95 0.92 8.26
N ASP A 522 1.51 0.56 7.13
CA ASP A 522 2.94 0.74 6.84
C ASP A 522 3.27 2.22 6.67
N GLY A 523 4.51 2.60 6.91
CA GLY A 523 4.92 3.99 6.74
C GLY A 523 6.44 4.18 6.75
N ARG A 524 6.88 5.44 6.57
CA ARG A 524 8.30 5.82 6.51
C ARG A 524 9.08 5.12 5.38
N GLN A 525 8.38 4.75 4.29
CA GLN A 525 8.93 4.04 3.15
C GLN A 525 8.49 4.70 1.84
N ALA A 526 9.22 4.44 0.76
CA ALA A 526 8.88 4.99 -0.56
C ALA A 526 7.48 4.54 -1.02
N GLN A 527 7.14 3.27 -0.80
CA GLN A 527 5.87 2.65 -1.15
C GLN A 527 4.77 2.78 -0.09
N SER A 528 5.06 3.40 1.06
CA SER A 528 4.04 3.73 2.06
C SER A 528 4.50 4.89 2.93
N LYS A 529 3.78 6.00 2.85
CA LYS A 529 4.09 7.21 3.61
C LYS A 529 3.62 7.14 5.06
N GLY A 530 2.67 6.26 5.34
CA GLY A 530 1.94 6.22 6.61
C GLY A 530 0.80 7.22 6.65
N LEU A 531 0.12 7.28 7.79
CA LEU A 531 -1.04 8.16 8.01
C LEU A 531 -0.87 9.05 9.24
N THR A 532 -1.48 10.22 9.20
CA THR A 532 -1.77 11.01 10.39
C THR A 532 -2.87 10.33 11.21
N LEU A 533 -3.08 10.74 12.46
CA LEU A 533 -4.16 10.20 13.29
C LEU A 533 -5.56 10.49 12.74
N TRP A 534 -5.75 11.64 12.09
CA TRP A 534 -7.02 12.01 11.45
C TRP A 534 -7.31 11.17 10.20
N GLU A 535 -6.29 10.93 9.38
CA GLU A 535 -6.40 10.03 8.22
C GLU A 535 -6.64 8.58 8.66
N LEU A 536 -6.01 8.14 9.76
CA LEU A 536 -6.24 6.84 10.37
C LEU A 536 -7.68 6.70 10.89
N ALA A 537 -8.20 7.75 11.55
CA ALA A 537 -9.59 7.78 12.03
C ALA A 537 -10.59 7.69 10.86
N ALA A 538 -10.35 8.42 9.77
CA ALA A 538 -11.16 8.33 8.57
C ALA A 538 -11.13 6.92 7.96
N LEU A 539 -9.94 6.34 7.85
CA LEU A 539 -9.75 5.00 7.29
C LEU A 539 -10.44 3.91 8.11
N ILE A 540 -10.27 3.90 9.45
CA ILE A 540 -10.86 2.86 10.28
C ILE A 540 -12.40 2.99 10.33
N LYS A 541 -12.93 4.22 10.23
CA LYS A 541 -14.37 4.47 10.04
C LYS A 541 -14.87 3.88 8.72
N GLU A 542 -14.13 4.07 7.63
CA GLU A 542 -14.45 3.48 6.31
C GLU A 542 -14.50 1.95 6.38
N LYS A 543 -13.66 1.33 7.22
CA LYS A 543 -13.67 -0.13 7.45
C LYS A 543 -14.81 -0.59 8.36
N GLY A 544 -15.68 0.31 8.83
CA GLY A 544 -16.92 -0.01 9.56
C GLY A 544 -16.85 0.21 11.07
N ALA A 545 -15.77 0.75 11.62
CA ALA A 545 -15.68 1.04 13.04
C ALA A 545 -16.59 2.20 13.44
N ILE A 546 -17.22 2.07 14.62
CA ILE A 546 -17.97 3.14 15.30
C ILE A 546 -17.20 3.66 16.52
N GLU A 547 -16.38 2.83 17.13
CA GLU A 547 -15.43 3.16 18.20
C GLU A 547 -14.03 2.73 17.76
N ALA A 548 -13.01 3.53 18.03
CA ALA A 548 -11.64 3.16 17.69
C ALA A 548 -10.60 3.86 18.55
N LEU A 549 -9.48 3.18 18.79
CA LEU A 549 -8.30 3.75 19.42
C LEU A 549 -7.02 3.36 18.65
N ASN A 550 -6.02 4.22 18.78
CA ASN A 550 -4.68 3.98 18.30
C ASN A 550 -3.85 3.26 19.37
N PHE A 551 -2.94 2.40 18.94
CA PHE A 551 -1.90 1.77 19.75
C PHE A 551 -0.51 2.30 19.37
N ASP A 552 0.55 1.69 19.91
CA ASP A 552 1.91 2.07 19.56
C ASP A 552 2.16 1.88 18.06
N GLY A 553 2.80 2.88 17.49
CA GLY A 553 3.02 3.00 16.05
C GLY A 553 4.50 2.92 15.65
N GLY A 554 4.84 3.53 14.52
CA GLY A 554 6.22 3.58 14.05
C GLY A 554 6.81 2.20 13.80
N GLY A 555 8.02 1.95 14.31
CA GLY A 555 8.70 0.66 14.15
C GLY A 555 8.03 -0.50 14.88
N SER A 556 7.16 -0.21 15.86
CA SER A 556 6.40 -1.23 16.62
C SER A 556 5.24 -1.81 15.84
N SER A 557 4.77 -1.11 14.76
CA SER A 557 3.60 -1.54 13.97
C SER A 557 3.85 -2.88 13.29
N ALA A 558 3.18 -3.92 13.76
CA ALA A 558 3.27 -5.28 13.24
C ALA A 558 1.90 -5.96 13.23
N MET A 559 1.59 -6.65 12.12
CA MET A 559 0.47 -7.58 12.03
C MET A 559 0.99 -8.96 11.66
N VAL A 560 0.62 -9.93 12.44
CA VAL A 560 0.98 -11.33 12.26
C VAL A 560 -0.29 -12.12 11.92
N ILE A 561 -0.22 -12.96 10.89
CA ILE A 561 -1.29 -13.89 10.51
C ILE A 561 -0.64 -15.26 10.29
N ARG A 562 -1.17 -16.29 10.96
CA ARG A 562 -0.64 -17.66 10.87
C ARG A 562 0.88 -17.70 11.02
N ASN A 563 1.39 -17.05 12.08
CA ASN A 563 2.81 -16.94 12.44
C ASN A 563 3.71 -16.20 11.44
N ARG A 564 3.14 -15.44 10.50
CA ARG A 564 3.89 -14.63 9.54
C ARG A 564 3.55 -13.16 9.69
N VAL A 565 4.56 -12.30 9.73
CA VAL A 565 4.39 -10.84 9.62
C VAL A 565 3.91 -10.54 8.21
N VAL A 566 2.74 -9.90 8.08
CA VAL A 566 2.11 -9.63 6.79
C VAL A 566 2.29 -8.20 6.32
N ASN A 567 2.59 -7.28 7.22
CA ASN A 567 2.94 -5.89 6.91
C ASN A 567 4.47 -5.74 6.72
N ARG A 568 4.91 -4.54 6.38
CA ARG A 568 6.33 -4.21 6.22
C ARG A 568 6.78 -3.23 7.31
N PRO A 569 7.39 -3.71 8.41
CA PRO A 569 7.87 -2.84 9.49
C PRO A 569 8.87 -1.79 8.99
N SER A 570 8.76 -0.56 9.52
CA SER A 570 9.60 0.57 9.07
C SER A 570 11.08 0.44 9.46
N ASP A 571 11.41 -0.39 10.44
CA ASP A 571 12.78 -0.66 10.86
C ASP A 571 13.51 -1.68 9.97
N GLY A 572 12.81 -2.21 8.95
CA GLY A 572 13.32 -3.28 8.09
C GLY A 572 13.18 -4.69 8.68
N HIS A 573 12.87 -4.80 9.94
CA HIS A 573 12.59 -6.03 10.68
C HIS A 573 11.50 -5.79 11.72
N GLU A 574 10.90 -6.85 12.23
CA GLU A 574 9.92 -6.78 13.32
C GLU A 574 10.59 -6.33 14.62
N ARG A 575 10.15 -5.19 15.15
CA ARG A 575 10.67 -4.65 16.41
C ARG A 575 10.13 -5.47 17.59
N PRO A 576 10.98 -5.90 18.55
CA PRO A 576 10.51 -6.43 19.82
C PRO A 576 9.69 -5.38 20.59
N VAL A 577 8.51 -5.76 21.07
CA VAL A 577 7.54 -4.92 21.80
C VAL A 577 7.21 -5.53 23.17
N ALA A 578 6.66 -4.75 24.07
CA ALA A 578 6.32 -5.21 25.42
C ALA A 578 5.04 -6.05 25.48
N SER A 579 4.11 -5.81 24.56
CA SER A 579 2.82 -6.49 24.54
C SER A 579 2.22 -6.56 23.15
N ALA A 580 1.34 -7.54 22.95
CA ALA A 580 0.57 -7.76 21.75
C ALA A 580 -0.90 -8.00 22.08
N LEU A 581 -1.78 -7.82 21.09
CA LEU A 581 -3.17 -8.28 21.11
C LEU A 581 -3.27 -9.49 20.18
N LEU A 582 -3.68 -10.60 20.73
CA LEU A 582 -3.74 -11.89 20.05
C LEU A 582 -5.20 -12.27 19.78
N LEU A 583 -5.46 -12.77 18.59
CA LEU A 583 -6.73 -13.40 18.24
C LEU A 583 -6.57 -14.91 18.38
N VAL A 584 -7.15 -15.48 19.43
CA VAL A 584 -7.01 -16.89 19.79
C VAL A 584 -8.35 -17.62 19.72
N PRO A 585 -8.37 -18.97 19.53
CA PRO A 585 -9.59 -19.74 19.64
C PRO A 585 -10.22 -19.61 21.03
N ARG A 586 -11.54 -19.43 21.08
CA ARG A 586 -12.28 -19.45 22.35
C ARG A 586 -12.12 -20.81 23.00
N HIS A 587 -11.52 -20.82 24.17
CA HIS A 587 -11.51 -22.05 24.97
C HIS A 587 -12.88 -22.17 25.64
N SER A 588 -13.51 -23.34 25.52
CA SER A 588 -14.64 -23.69 26.38
C SER A 588 -14.10 -23.72 27.81
N ARG A 589 -14.42 -22.71 28.61
CA ARG A 589 -14.21 -22.80 30.06
C ARG A 589 -15.15 -23.88 30.59
N GLY A 590 -14.58 -25.03 30.96
CA GLY A 590 -15.29 -26.08 31.66
C GLY A 590 -15.83 -25.58 32.99
#